data_697867ffa79758367e4f9008f1c9c8d3
#
_entry.id   697867ffa79758367e4f9008f1c9c8d3
#
_cell.length_a   1.000
_cell.length_b   1.000
_cell.length_c   1.000
_cell.angle_alpha   90.00
_cell.angle_beta   90.00
_cell.angle_gamma   90.00
#
_symmetry.space_group_name_H-M   'P 1'
#
loop_
_entity.id
_entity.type
_entity.pdbx_description
1 polymer ?
#
loop_
_entity_poly.entity_id
_entity_poly.type
_entity_poly.pdbx_seq_one_letter_code
_entity_poly.pdbx_strand_id
1 'polypeptide(L)'
;MKLIREEIESVKYLVETTKSGKKSLYIEGVFLQGNIKNRNGRMYPMETLRKEVSRYNESNVQSGRALGELGHPDGPTVNLDRVSHKIVSLKESGDNFIGKAKILSTPMGKIASALVEDGVKLGVSSRGIGSLKQTREGVNIVGDDFMLATAADIVADPSAPDAFVEGIMEGKEWVWDGGILREKYACLLYTSPSPRD
;
A
#
# COMPACT_ATOMS: atom_id res chain seq x y z
N MET A 1 -14.36 -4.92 -5.57
CA MET A 1 -13.01 -4.34 -5.60
C MET A 1 -12.02 -5.36 -5.06
N LYS A 2 -10.84 -5.42 -5.66
CA LYS A 2 -9.75 -6.32 -5.23
C LYS A 2 -8.72 -5.52 -4.43
N LEU A 3 -8.04 -6.15 -3.48
CA LEU A 3 -6.89 -5.55 -2.81
C LEU A 3 -5.69 -5.55 -3.76
N ILE A 4 -5.05 -4.39 -3.89
CA ILE A 4 -3.92 -4.18 -4.78
C ILE A 4 -2.73 -3.73 -3.94
N ARG A 5 -1.59 -4.40 -4.10
CA ARG A 5 -0.31 -4.07 -3.45
C ARG A 5 0.76 -3.89 -4.51
N GLU A 6 1.67 -2.96 -4.27
CA GLU A 6 2.83 -2.71 -5.10
C GLU A 6 4.06 -2.44 -4.25
N GLU A 7 5.17 -3.08 -4.59
CA GLU A 7 6.42 -3.03 -3.85
C GLU A 7 7.49 -2.27 -4.66
N ILE A 8 8.24 -1.39 -3.98
CA ILE A 8 9.28 -0.56 -4.59
C ILE A 8 10.57 -0.68 -3.78
N GLU A 9 11.69 -0.98 -4.46
CA GLU A 9 12.96 -1.35 -3.84
C GLU A 9 13.84 -0.18 -3.40
N SER A 10 13.62 1.03 -3.92
CA SER A 10 14.56 2.15 -3.72
C SER A 10 14.01 3.19 -2.76
N VAL A 11 14.33 3.04 -1.48
CA VAL A 11 14.00 4.00 -0.43
C VAL A 11 15.28 4.53 0.21
N LYS A 12 15.38 5.85 0.35
CA LYS A 12 16.48 6.53 1.05
C LYS A 12 16.07 6.83 2.49
N TYR A 13 17.04 6.76 3.38
CA TYR A 13 16.87 7.14 4.79
C TYR A 13 17.46 8.52 5.03
N LEU A 14 16.71 9.36 5.74
CA LEU A 14 17.10 10.72 6.08
C LEU A 14 16.95 10.94 7.59
N VAL A 15 18.01 11.41 8.22
CA VAL A 15 17.96 11.84 9.63
C VAL A 15 17.91 13.36 9.67
N GLU A 16 16.80 13.92 10.13
CA GLU A 16 16.65 15.36 10.33
C GLU A 16 16.73 15.70 11.81
N THR A 17 17.54 16.70 12.14
CA THR A 17 17.63 17.23 13.51
C THR A 17 16.79 18.51 13.60
N THR A 18 15.82 18.54 14.50
CA THR A 18 15.03 19.73 14.75
C THR A 18 15.86 20.82 15.44
N LYS A 19 15.39 22.07 15.40
CA LYS A 19 16.03 23.20 16.12
C LYS A 19 16.17 22.95 17.63
N SER A 20 15.36 22.06 18.19
CA SER A 20 15.42 21.63 19.60
C SER A 20 16.39 20.46 19.85
N GLY A 21 17.18 20.04 18.84
CA GLY A 21 18.12 18.93 18.97
C GLY A 21 17.48 17.51 18.88
N LYS A 22 16.17 17.41 18.70
CA LYS A 22 15.49 16.12 18.56
C LYS A 22 15.73 15.55 17.16
N LYS A 23 16.32 14.39 17.09
CA LYS A 23 16.48 13.64 15.84
C LYS A 23 15.17 12.99 15.42
N SER A 24 14.83 13.08 14.14
CA SER A 24 13.69 12.38 13.52
C SER A 24 14.19 11.62 12.30
N LEU A 25 13.84 10.36 12.21
CA LEU A 25 14.16 9.51 11.07
C LEU A 25 13.04 9.58 10.05
N TYR A 26 13.41 9.72 8.78
CA TYR A 26 12.50 9.71 7.65
C TYR A 26 12.95 8.66 6.63
N ILE A 27 12.00 8.16 5.89
CA ILE A 27 12.23 7.40 4.66
C ILE A 27 11.71 8.22 3.48
N GLU A 28 12.44 8.19 2.36
CA GLU A 28 12.07 8.91 1.13
C GLU A 28 12.42 8.06 -0.08
N GLY A 29 11.56 8.07 -1.09
CA GLY A 29 11.78 7.36 -2.34
C GLY A 29 10.53 7.34 -3.20
N VAL A 30 10.55 6.50 -4.24
CA VAL A 30 9.37 6.24 -5.06
C VAL A 30 8.39 5.40 -4.25
N PHE A 31 7.17 5.92 -4.02
CA PHE A 31 6.10 5.19 -3.32
C PHE A 31 5.08 4.60 -4.30
N LEU A 32 4.87 5.26 -5.46
CA LEU A 32 3.99 4.78 -6.52
C LEU A 32 4.65 5.05 -7.88
N GLN A 33 4.39 4.17 -8.84
CA GLN A 33 4.89 4.28 -10.21
C GLN A 33 3.76 4.02 -11.21
N GLY A 34 3.61 4.92 -12.17
CA GLY A 34 2.62 4.83 -13.24
C GLY A 34 3.19 4.37 -14.57
N ASN A 35 2.32 4.01 -15.50
CA ASN A 35 2.60 3.67 -16.89
C ASN A 35 3.60 2.52 -17.13
N ILE A 36 4.08 1.87 -16.09
CA ILE A 36 5.04 0.76 -16.17
C ILE A 36 4.38 -0.50 -15.61
N LYS A 37 4.55 -1.62 -16.31
CA LYS A 37 4.14 -2.93 -15.83
C LYS A 37 5.05 -3.31 -14.65
N ASN A 38 4.47 -3.41 -13.46
CA ASN A 38 5.19 -3.82 -12.26
C ASN A 38 5.42 -5.35 -12.23
N ARG A 39 6.14 -5.84 -11.21
CA ARG A 39 6.44 -7.27 -11.03
C ARG A 39 5.19 -8.14 -10.86
N ASN A 40 4.09 -7.56 -10.35
CA ASN A 40 2.81 -8.24 -10.18
C ASN A 40 1.96 -8.24 -11.48
N GLY A 41 2.54 -7.85 -12.62
CA GLY A 41 1.84 -7.79 -13.90
C GLY A 41 0.79 -6.68 -13.99
N ARG A 42 0.82 -5.70 -13.09
CA ARG A 42 -0.12 -4.58 -13.04
C ARG A 42 0.49 -3.31 -13.63
N MET A 43 -0.35 -2.47 -14.19
CA MET A 43 0.01 -1.13 -14.65
C MET A 43 -1.02 -0.13 -14.12
N TYR A 44 -0.53 0.95 -13.56
CA TYR A 44 -1.34 2.04 -13.05
C TYR A 44 -1.32 3.19 -14.08
N PRO A 45 -2.45 3.56 -14.70
CA PRO A 45 -2.49 4.76 -15.52
C PRO A 45 -2.16 6.00 -14.68
N MET A 46 -1.34 6.92 -15.22
CA MET A 46 -0.98 8.14 -14.48
C MET A 46 -2.19 8.98 -14.09
N GLU A 47 -3.22 9.01 -14.94
CA GLU A 47 -4.47 9.72 -14.63
C GLU A 47 -5.15 9.16 -13.38
N THR A 48 -5.23 7.82 -13.25
CA THR A 48 -5.74 7.14 -12.07
C THR A 48 -4.92 7.49 -10.82
N LEU A 49 -3.59 7.46 -10.93
CA LEU A 49 -2.71 7.80 -9.81
C LEU A 49 -2.82 9.27 -9.43
N ARG A 50 -2.85 10.21 -10.38
CA ARG A 50 -3.00 11.65 -10.09
C ARG A 50 -4.28 11.96 -9.33
N LYS A 51 -5.40 11.42 -9.81
CA LYS A 51 -6.70 11.56 -9.15
C LYS A 51 -6.64 11.06 -7.71
N GLU A 52 -6.11 9.85 -7.52
CA GLU A 52 -6.09 9.22 -6.21
C GLU A 52 -5.08 9.85 -5.25
N VAL A 53 -3.88 10.22 -5.73
CA VAL A 53 -2.88 10.91 -4.92
C VAL A 53 -3.37 12.29 -4.48
N SER A 54 -4.09 13.03 -5.34
CA SER A 54 -4.72 14.29 -4.94
C SER A 54 -5.70 14.08 -3.79
N ARG A 55 -6.63 13.13 -3.94
CA ARG A 55 -7.58 12.76 -2.88
C ARG A 55 -6.87 12.35 -1.60
N TYR A 56 -5.87 11.48 -1.69
CA TYR A 56 -5.12 10.96 -0.55
C TYR A 56 -4.34 12.06 0.17
N ASN A 57 -3.73 12.99 -0.57
CA ASN A 57 -3.06 14.15 0.00
C ASN A 57 -4.01 15.03 0.80
N GLU A 58 -5.18 15.36 0.23
CA GLU A 58 -6.17 16.22 0.89
C GLU A 58 -6.77 15.53 2.12
N SER A 59 -7.22 14.29 1.97
CA SER A 59 -7.97 13.60 3.03
C SER A 59 -7.09 12.97 4.11
N ASN A 60 -5.87 12.55 3.78
CA ASN A 60 -5.01 11.76 4.69
C ASN A 60 -3.71 12.49 5.06
N VAL A 61 -2.93 12.98 4.08
CA VAL A 61 -1.63 13.58 4.36
C VAL A 61 -1.79 14.93 5.09
N GLN A 62 -2.60 15.84 4.55
CA GLN A 62 -2.83 17.16 5.15
C GLN A 62 -3.50 17.08 6.53
N SER A 63 -4.40 16.11 6.72
CA SER A 63 -5.04 15.86 8.01
C SER A 63 -4.15 15.12 9.02
N GLY A 64 -2.93 14.72 8.64
CA GLY A 64 -2.00 13.97 9.49
C GLY A 64 -2.39 12.52 9.76
N ARG A 65 -3.30 11.96 8.96
CA ARG A 65 -3.82 10.59 9.09
C ARG A 65 -3.27 9.58 8.09
N ALA A 66 -2.30 9.98 7.26
CA ALA A 66 -1.65 9.11 6.30
C ALA A 66 -0.65 8.16 7.00
N LEU A 67 -1.17 7.13 7.63
CA LEU A 67 -0.40 6.15 8.40
C LEU A 67 0.02 4.96 7.54
N GLY A 68 1.17 4.36 7.85
CA GLY A 68 1.65 3.11 7.27
C GLY A 68 2.14 2.14 8.34
N GLU A 69 2.14 0.86 8.01
CA GLU A 69 2.42 -0.24 8.91
C GLU A 69 3.80 -0.85 8.68
N LEU A 70 4.31 -1.58 9.65
CA LEU A 70 5.45 -2.47 9.50
C LEU A 70 4.94 -3.86 9.08
N GLY A 71 5.32 -4.27 7.87
CA GLY A 71 4.78 -5.46 7.20
C GLY A 71 3.42 -5.20 6.56
N HIS A 72 2.96 -6.16 5.75
CA HIS A 72 1.63 -6.11 5.15
C HIS A 72 0.59 -6.74 6.08
N PRO A 73 -0.51 -6.05 6.40
CA PRO A 73 -1.67 -6.65 7.04
C PRO A 73 -2.53 -7.43 6.02
N ASP A 74 -3.44 -8.24 6.55
CA ASP A 74 -4.35 -9.06 5.73
C ASP A 74 -5.52 -8.30 5.09
N GLY A 75 -5.61 -6.98 5.31
CA GLY A 75 -6.72 -6.18 4.80
C GLY A 75 -6.31 -4.77 4.36
N PRO A 76 -7.23 -4.01 3.79
CA PRO A 76 -6.99 -2.64 3.37
C PRO A 76 -7.05 -1.64 4.53
N THR A 77 -7.54 -2.03 5.69
CA THR A 77 -7.63 -1.16 6.87
C THR A 77 -6.29 -1.07 7.59
N VAL A 78 -5.93 0.13 8.05
CA VAL A 78 -4.73 0.36 8.86
C VAL A 78 -4.99 -0.07 10.31
N ASN A 79 -4.12 -0.95 10.84
CA ASN A 79 -4.15 -1.38 12.25
C ASN A 79 -3.23 -0.49 13.07
N LEU A 80 -3.79 0.24 14.03
CA LEU A 80 -3.04 1.24 14.81
C LEU A 80 -1.93 0.64 15.66
N ASP A 81 -2.04 -0.60 16.10
CA ASP A 81 -1.02 -1.34 16.84
C ASP A 81 0.21 -1.71 15.98
N ARG A 82 0.06 -1.72 14.63
CA ARG A 82 1.11 -2.00 13.66
C ARG A 82 1.72 -0.77 13.01
N VAL A 83 1.19 0.42 13.31
CA VAL A 83 1.67 1.67 12.71
C VAL A 83 3.12 1.93 13.07
N SER A 84 3.96 2.09 12.05
CA SER A 84 5.40 2.39 12.17
C SER A 84 5.77 3.79 11.71
N HIS A 85 5.01 4.39 10.80
CA HIS A 85 5.34 5.67 10.20
C HIS A 85 4.10 6.46 9.77
N LYS A 86 4.34 7.73 9.44
CA LYS A 86 3.34 8.65 8.90
C LYS A 86 3.87 9.29 7.62
N ILE A 87 3.13 9.20 6.54
CA ILE A 87 3.45 9.86 5.27
C ILE A 87 3.23 11.36 5.44
N VAL A 88 4.24 12.15 5.13
CA VAL A 88 4.24 13.61 5.29
C VAL A 88 4.26 14.36 3.97
N SER A 89 4.60 13.68 2.89
CA SER A 89 4.60 14.22 1.53
C SER A 89 4.45 13.12 0.50
N LEU A 90 3.68 13.38 -0.56
CA LEU A 90 3.57 12.52 -1.73
C LEU A 90 3.41 13.43 -2.96
N LYS A 91 4.44 13.47 -3.83
CA LYS A 91 4.54 14.43 -4.95
C LYS A 91 4.85 13.72 -6.26
N GLU A 92 4.20 14.16 -7.33
CA GLU A 92 4.49 13.67 -8.68
C GLU A 92 5.88 14.11 -9.15
N SER A 93 6.58 13.18 -9.81
CA SER A 93 7.87 13.40 -10.47
C SER A 93 8.00 12.47 -11.67
N GLY A 94 7.67 12.95 -12.87
CA GLY A 94 7.56 12.12 -14.08
C GLY A 94 6.46 11.06 -13.92
N ASP A 95 6.77 9.82 -14.21
CA ASP A 95 5.84 8.70 -14.03
C ASP A 95 5.85 8.14 -12.59
N ASN A 96 6.53 8.81 -11.65
CA ASN A 96 6.65 8.38 -10.26
C ASN A 96 5.94 9.36 -9.31
N PHE A 97 5.58 8.85 -8.13
CA PHE A 97 5.22 9.66 -6.98
C PHE A 97 6.25 9.46 -5.88
N ILE A 98 7.02 10.52 -5.60
CA ILE A 98 8.02 10.53 -4.55
C ILE A 98 7.32 10.79 -3.22
N GLY A 99 7.45 9.85 -2.31
CA GLY A 99 6.92 9.93 -0.97
C GLY A 99 7.99 10.19 0.06
N LYS A 100 7.61 10.90 1.12
CA LYS A 100 8.42 11.06 2.35
C LYS A 100 7.57 10.69 3.54
N ALA A 101 8.09 9.83 4.41
CA ALA A 101 7.40 9.41 5.62
C ALA A 101 8.29 9.54 6.84
N LYS A 102 7.70 9.98 7.94
CA LYS A 102 8.36 10.08 9.25
C LYS A 102 8.16 8.80 10.03
N ILE A 103 9.25 8.18 10.49
CA ILE A 103 9.19 7.07 11.42
C ILE A 103 8.70 7.58 12.77
N LEU A 104 7.72 6.90 13.33
CA LEU A 104 7.07 7.27 14.59
C LEU A 104 7.71 6.56 15.78
N SER A 105 7.47 7.07 16.99
CA SER A 105 7.94 6.44 18.25
C SER A 105 7.03 5.33 18.75
N THR A 106 6.17 4.78 17.90
CA THR A 106 5.38 3.57 18.18
C THR A 106 6.27 2.34 18.32
N PRO A 107 5.80 1.23 18.91
CA PRO A 107 6.60 0.00 18.99
C PRO A 107 7.13 -0.45 17.61
N MET A 108 6.29 -0.45 16.57
CA MET A 108 6.68 -0.84 15.22
C MET A 108 7.61 0.18 14.56
N GLY A 109 7.45 1.48 14.83
CA GLY A 109 8.37 2.51 14.38
C GLY A 109 9.75 2.38 15.01
N LYS A 110 9.85 2.00 16.29
CA LYS A 110 11.13 1.72 16.95
C LYS A 110 11.85 0.52 16.33
N ILE A 111 11.11 -0.54 15.97
CA ILE A 111 11.68 -1.69 15.25
C ILE A 111 12.21 -1.25 13.88
N ALA A 112 11.41 -0.50 13.11
CA ALA A 112 11.84 0.02 11.81
C ALA A 112 13.08 0.92 11.94
N SER A 113 13.13 1.80 12.95
CA SER A 113 14.28 2.67 13.25
C SER A 113 15.55 1.86 13.53
N ALA A 114 15.46 0.86 14.42
CA ALA A 114 16.59 0.01 14.77
C ALA A 114 17.13 -0.76 13.55
N LEU A 115 16.24 -1.34 12.74
CA LEU A 115 16.65 -2.05 11.53
C LEU A 115 17.40 -1.13 10.55
N VAL A 116 16.92 0.10 10.36
CA VAL A 116 17.57 1.10 9.50
C VAL A 116 18.92 1.53 10.07
N GLU A 117 19.02 1.79 11.38
CA GLU A 117 20.24 2.17 12.07
C GLU A 117 21.31 1.07 12.00
N ASP A 118 20.89 -0.19 12.01
CA ASP A 118 21.75 -1.37 11.83
C ASP A 118 22.07 -1.68 10.35
N GLY A 119 21.63 -0.81 9.42
CA GLY A 119 21.95 -0.92 8.00
C GLY A 119 21.09 -1.90 7.21
N VAL A 120 19.98 -2.37 7.77
CA VAL A 120 19.04 -3.23 7.06
C VAL A 120 18.34 -2.42 5.95
N LYS A 121 18.37 -2.93 4.72
CA LYS A 121 17.63 -2.34 3.61
C LYS A 121 16.17 -2.77 3.71
N LEU A 122 15.28 -1.79 3.83
CA LEU A 122 13.85 -1.99 3.83
C LEU A 122 13.24 -1.38 2.57
N GLY A 123 12.17 -1.97 2.08
CA GLY A 123 11.37 -1.45 0.99
C GLY A 123 10.08 -0.81 1.44
N VAL A 124 9.32 -0.30 0.49
CA VAL A 124 7.96 0.17 0.71
C VAL A 124 7.02 -0.45 -0.30
N SER A 125 5.78 -0.67 0.12
CA SER A 125 4.73 -1.23 -0.72
C SER A 125 3.43 -0.47 -0.50
N SER A 126 2.83 0.02 -1.57
CA SER A 126 1.51 0.65 -1.49
C SER A 126 0.41 -0.40 -1.35
N ARG A 127 -0.68 0.01 -0.72
CA ARG A 127 -1.85 -0.83 -0.49
C ARG A 127 -3.12 -0.06 -0.81
N GLY A 128 -3.99 -0.65 -1.64
CA GLY A 128 -5.23 -0.04 -2.05
C GLY A 128 -6.26 -1.07 -2.48
N ILE A 129 -7.40 -0.58 -2.90
CA ILE A 129 -8.49 -1.36 -3.48
C ILE A 129 -8.88 -0.78 -4.83
N GLY A 130 -9.32 -1.61 -5.74
CA GLY A 130 -9.76 -1.18 -7.06
C GLY A 130 -10.15 -2.35 -7.95
N SER A 131 -10.62 -2.03 -9.14
CA SER A 131 -10.85 -3.01 -10.19
C SER A 131 -9.59 -3.25 -11.03
N LEU A 132 -9.50 -4.41 -11.64
CA LEU A 132 -8.44 -4.77 -12.58
C LEU A 132 -9.08 -5.18 -13.90
N LYS A 133 -8.55 -4.64 -15.00
CA LYS A 133 -8.93 -5.00 -16.37
C LYS A 133 -7.74 -5.64 -17.07
N GLN A 134 -7.85 -6.90 -17.41
CA GLN A 134 -6.80 -7.60 -18.13
C GLN A 134 -6.81 -7.20 -19.60
N THR A 135 -5.64 -6.87 -20.14
CA THR A 135 -5.40 -6.66 -21.58
C THR A 135 -5.21 -7.98 -22.30
N ARG A 136 -5.27 -7.96 -23.64
CA ARG A 136 -4.97 -9.14 -24.47
C ARG A 136 -3.54 -9.64 -24.30
N GLU A 137 -2.64 -8.79 -23.86
CA GLU A 137 -1.21 -9.08 -23.61
C GLU A 137 -0.93 -9.58 -22.20
N GLY A 138 -1.99 -9.81 -21.38
CA GLY A 138 -1.87 -10.32 -20.02
C GLY A 138 -1.43 -9.28 -18.98
N VAL A 139 -1.50 -7.98 -19.31
CA VAL A 139 -1.26 -6.90 -18.36
C VAL A 139 -2.57 -6.56 -17.64
N ASN A 140 -2.55 -6.44 -16.32
CA ASN A 140 -3.68 -6.00 -15.52
C ASN A 140 -3.64 -4.48 -15.34
N ILE A 141 -4.54 -3.75 -16.01
CA ILE A 141 -4.68 -2.30 -15.86
C ILE A 141 -5.53 -2.01 -14.62
N VAL A 142 -5.03 -1.18 -13.74
CA VAL A 142 -5.75 -0.72 -12.55
C VAL A 142 -6.82 0.29 -12.97
N GLY A 143 -8.05 0.09 -12.49
CA GLY A 143 -9.20 0.90 -12.83
C GLY A 143 -9.19 2.29 -12.19
N ASP A 144 -10.06 3.15 -12.67
CA ASP A 144 -10.25 4.53 -12.18
C ASP A 144 -10.97 4.61 -10.81
N ASP A 145 -11.47 3.47 -10.33
CA ASP A 145 -12.01 3.26 -8.99
C ASP A 145 -10.94 2.94 -7.93
N PHE A 146 -9.65 3.03 -8.30
CA PHE A 146 -8.55 2.78 -7.37
C PHE A 146 -8.56 3.76 -6.20
N MET A 147 -8.43 3.21 -4.99
CA MET A 147 -8.36 3.97 -3.74
C MET A 147 -7.21 3.46 -2.86
N LEU A 148 -6.32 4.34 -2.45
CA LEU A 148 -5.23 4.05 -1.51
C LEU A 148 -5.78 3.88 -0.09
N ALA A 149 -5.45 2.77 0.54
CA ALA A 149 -5.53 2.59 1.99
C ALA A 149 -4.28 3.19 2.65
N THR A 150 -3.10 2.91 2.07
CA THR A 150 -1.84 3.60 2.42
C THR A 150 -0.95 3.70 1.18
N ALA A 151 -0.21 4.81 1.07
CA ALA A 151 0.74 4.99 -0.01
C ALA A 151 2.05 4.20 0.21
N ALA A 152 2.34 3.77 1.43
CA ALA A 152 3.48 2.92 1.75
C ALA A 152 3.27 2.18 3.07
N ASP A 153 3.47 0.86 3.07
CA ASP A 153 3.82 0.04 4.23
C ASP A 153 5.32 -0.27 4.15
N ILE A 154 6.02 -0.38 5.29
CA ILE A 154 7.43 -0.79 5.31
C ILE A 154 7.50 -2.32 5.25
N VAL A 155 8.27 -2.86 4.29
CA VAL A 155 8.41 -4.30 4.05
C VAL A 155 9.87 -4.72 4.06
N ALA A 156 10.14 -5.98 4.46
CA ALA A 156 11.50 -6.49 4.61
C ALA A 156 12.17 -6.78 3.26
N ASP A 157 11.42 -7.32 2.31
CA ASP A 157 11.93 -7.70 0.99
C ASP A 157 10.87 -7.42 -0.08
N PRO A 158 10.98 -6.26 -0.74
CA PRO A 158 10.13 -5.94 -1.88
C PRO A 158 10.47 -6.78 -3.12
N SER A 159 11.62 -7.48 -3.11
CA SER A 159 12.10 -8.29 -4.24
C SER A 159 11.72 -9.77 -4.14
N ALA A 160 11.09 -10.23 -3.05
CA ALA A 160 10.65 -11.62 -2.94
C ALA A 160 9.61 -11.92 -4.04
N PRO A 161 10.03 -12.57 -5.14
CA PRO A 161 9.10 -12.84 -6.22
C PRO A 161 8.14 -13.93 -5.75
N ASP A 162 6.89 -13.81 -6.08
CA ASP A 162 5.91 -14.88 -6.21
C ASP A 162 5.41 -15.56 -4.91
N ALA A 163 6.11 -15.49 -3.77
CA ALA A 163 5.72 -16.30 -2.61
C ALA A 163 4.64 -15.68 -1.71
N PHE A 164 4.43 -14.37 -1.75
CA PHE A 164 3.54 -13.68 -0.80
C PHE A 164 2.30 -13.01 -1.39
N VAL A 165 2.18 -12.86 -2.69
CA VAL A 165 1.13 -12.01 -3.28
C VAL A 165 0.03 -12.76 -4.00
N GLU A 166 0.27 -13.95 -4.52
CA GLU A 166 -0.73 -14.66 -5.34
C GLU A 166 -1.72 -15.53 -4.56
N GLY A 167 -1.38 -15.99 -3.36
CA GLY A 167 -2.14 -17.06 -2.70
C GLY A 167 -3.28 -16.63 -1.78
N ILE A 168 -3.25 -15.45 -1.16
CA ILE A 168 -4.12 -15.19 0.00
C ILE A 168 -5.19 -14.11 -0.25
N MET A 169 -5.02 -13.22 -1.21
CA MET A 169 -5.91 -12.05 -1.36
C MET A 169 -6.63 -11.92 -2.71
N GLU A 170 -6.28 -12.65 -3.74
CA GLU A 170 -6.96 -12.56 -5.04
C GLU A 170 -8.41 -13.08 -5.04
N GLY A 171 -8.82 -13.81 -4.01
CA GLY A 171 -10.18 -14.32 -3.84
C GLY A 171 -11.12 -13.44 -3.02
N LYS A 172 -10.64 -12.35 -2.41
CA LYS A 172 -11.46 -11.51 -1.53
C LYS A 172 -11.99 -10.28 -2.24
N GLU A 173 -13.30 -10.10 -2.22
CA GLU A 173 -13.96 -8.87 -2.66
C GLU A 173 -14.32 -8.01 -1.46
N TRP A 174 -14.19 -6.71 -1.61
CA TRP A 174 -14.50 -5.72 -0.57
C TRP A 174 -15.61 -4.79 -1.04
N VAL A 175 -16.51 -4.44 -0.14
CA VAL A 175 -17.63 -3.51 -0.40
C VAL A 175 -17.67 -2.43 0.67
N TRP A 176 -18.04 -1.21 0.26
CA TRP A 176 -18.38 -0.13 1.18
C TRP A 176 -19.78 -0.35 1.72
N ASP A 177 -19.91 -0.43 3.04
CA ASP A 177 -21.18 -0.53 3.74
C ASP A 177 -21.19 0.50 4.88
N GLY A 178 -22.01 1.54 4.72
CA GLY A 178 -22.17 2.58 5.74
C GLY A 178 -20.89 3.33 6.14
N GLY A 179 -19.93 3.50 5.20
CA GLY A 179 -18.64 4.16 5.46
C GLY A 179 -17.57 3.22 6.02
N ILE A 180 -17.86 1.93 6.15
CA ILE A 180 -16.93 0.89 6.59
C ILE A 180 -16.68 -0.08 5.45
N LEU A 181 -15.40 -0.44 5.24
CA LEU A 181 -15.01 -1.44 4.26
C LEU A 181 -15.18 -2.84 4.86
N ARG A 182 -16.04 -3.67 4.22
CA ARG A 182 -16.33 -5.04 4.65
C ARG A 182 -15.92 -6.04 3.59
N GLU A 183 -15.42 -7.20 4.02
CA GLU A 183 -15.15 -8.34 3.14
C GLU A 183 -16.50 -8.92 2.65
N LYS A 184 -16.62 -9.11 1.34
CA LYS A 184 -17.77 -9.77 0.74
C LYS A 184 -17.53 -11.27 0.72
N TYR A 185 -18.22 -12.01 1.57
CA TYR A 185 -18.22 -13.46 1.51
C TYR A 185 -19.08 -13.90 0.33
N ALA A 186 -18.52 -14.68 -0.60
CA ALA A 186 -19.30 -15.43 -1.56
C ALA A 186 -20.08 -16.51 -0.80
N CYS A 187 -21.37 -16.30 -0.61
CA CYS A 187 -22.25 -17.35 -0.10
C CYS A 187 -22.34 -18.42 -1.20
N LEU A 188 -21.56 -19.49 -1.09
CA LEU A 188 -21.77 -20.69 -1.87
C LEU A 188 -23.08 -21.30 -1.41
N LEU A 189 -24.16 -21.04 -2.13
CA LEU A 189 -25.38 -21.81 -2.04
C LEU A 189 -25.05 -23.23 -2.49
N TYR A 190 -24.80 -24.09 -1.53
CA TYR A 190 -24.71 -25.52 -1.75
C TYR A 190 -26.14 -25.99 -2.09
N THR A 191 -26.45 -26.12 -3.38
CA THR A 191 -27.61 -26.85 -3.82
C THR A 191 -27.29 -28.33 -3.63
N SER A 192 -27.78 -28.92 -2.53
CA SER A 192 -27.82 -30.37 -2.38
C SER A 192 -28.49 -30.99 -3.61
N PRO A 193 -27.89 -31.96 -4.27
CA PRO A 193 -28.65 -32.76 -5.24
C PRO A 193 -29.76 -33.50 -4.51
N SER A 194 -30.99 -33.26 -4.92
CA SER A 194 -32.15 -34.04 -4.46
C SER A 194 -31.91 -35.52 -4.76
N PRO A 195 -32.12 -36.45 -3.81
CA PRO A 195 -32.12 -37.86 -4.14
C PRO A 195 -33.27 -38.12 -5.11
N ARG A 196 -32.96 -38.67 -6.26
CA ARG A 196 -33.94 -39.24 -7.16
C ARG A 196 -34.34 -40.62 -6.63
N ASP A 197 -35.64 -40.79 -6.50
CA ASP A 197 -36.32 -42.07 -6.36
C ASP A 197 -35.97 -43.03 -7.51
#